data_42627faf8025a4c03fb3b90a3ee14c8e
#
_entry.id   42627faf8025a4c03fb3b90a3ee14c8e
#
_cell.length_a   1.000
_cell.length_b   1.000
_cell.length_c   1.000
_cell.angle_alpha   90.00
_cell.angle_beta   90.00
_cell.angle_gamma   90.00
#
_symmetry.space_group_name_H-M   'P 1'
#
loop_
_entity.id
_entity.type
_entity.pdbx_description
1 polymer ?
#
loop_
_entity_poly.entity_id
_entity_poly.type
_entity_poly.pdbx_seq_one_letter_code
_entity_poly.pdbx_strand_id
1 'polypeptide(L)'
;MPFEQTLSEIRQKIRAENYIVTLHADEEIADDNLSIFDVEECILTGEILERQRDRSSGESKYRIRGSSLDGERIETLVKLGVTGKVVIITVYAL
;
A
#
# COMPACT_ATOMS: atom_id res chain seq x y z
N MET A 1 -17.49 0.29 -8.12
CA MET A 1 -16.70 0.66 -6.92
C MET A 1 -15.85 1.88 -7.23
N PRO A 2 -15.76 2.84 -6.32
CA PRO A 2 -15.14 4.12 -6.64
C PRO A 2 -13.63 4.09 -6.88
N PHE A 3 -12.94 3.03 -6.48
CA PHE A 3 -11.48 2.98 -6.59
C PHE A 3 -10.96 1.86 -7.48
N GLU A 4 -11.81 1.23 -8.28
CA GLU A 4 -11.39 0.06 -9.07
C GLU A 4 -10.23 0.35 -10.00
N GLN A 5 -10.30 1.46 -10.71
CA GLN A 5 -9.26 1.83 -11.67
C GLN A 5 -7.94 2.16 -10.98
N THR A 6 -7.99 2.90 -9.89
CA THR A 6 -6.81 3.24 -9.10
C THR A 6 -6.17 1.98 -8.51
N LEU A 7 -6.99 1.09 -7.95
CA LEU A 7 -6.49 -0.15 -7.37
C LEU A 7 -5.85 -1.04 -8.44
N SER A 8 -6.46 -1.12 -9.63
CA SER A 8 -5.89 -1.86 -10.75
C SER A 8 -4.52 -1.32 -11.14
N GLU A 9 -4.39 0.00 -11.22
CA GLU A 9 -3.12 0.65 -11.54
C GLU A 9 -2.05 0.35 -10.48
N ILE A 10 -2.42 0.46 -9.20
CA ILE A 10 -1.52 0.15 -8.09
C ILE A 10 -1.06 -1.31 -8.17
N ARG A 11 -2.01 -2.23 -8.38
CA ARG A 11 -1.70 -3.66 -8.48
C ARG A 11 -0.75 -3.99 -9.62
N GLN A 12 -0.92 -3.34 -10.77
CA GLN A 12 0.00 -3.53 -11.90
C GLN A 12 1.43 -3.17 -11.51
N LYS A 13 1.60 -2.06 -10.80
CA LYS A 13 2.92 -1.61 -10.36
C LYS A 13 3.52 -2.53 -9.31
N ILE A 14 2.70 -3.06 -8.42
CA ILE A 14 3.16 -4.05 -7.43
C ILE A 14 3.65 -5.32 -8.13
N ARG A 15 2.89 -5.85 -9.11
CA ARG A 15 3.30 -7.03 -9.87
C ARG A 15 4.58 -6.82 -10.65
N ALA A 16 4.80 -5.61 -11.13
CA ALA A 16 6.01 -5.25 -11.87
C ALA A 16 7.18 -4.90 -10.96
N GLU A 17 7.00 -4.97 -9.64
CA GLU A 17 7.98 -4.55 -8.65
C GLU A 17 8.39 -3.09 -8.83
N ASN A 18 7.47 -2.28 -9.34
CA ASN A 18 7.70 -0.87 -9.60
C ASN A 18 7.16 -0.03 -8.42
N TYR A 19 7.79 -0.23 -7.27
CA TYR A 19 7.41 0.48 -6.04
C TYR A 19 8.63 0.71 -5.16
N ILE A 20 8.49 1.64 -4.23
CA ILE A 20 9.49 1.90 -3.19
C ILE A 20 8.82 1.83 -1.83
N VAL A 21 9.61 1.48 -0.81
CA VAL A 21 9.16 1.39 0.57
C VAL A 21 9.89 2.47 1.34
N THR A 22 9.15 3.31 2.08
CA THR A 22 9.77 4.32 2.92
C THR A 22 10.50 3.65 4.08
N LEU A 23 11.48 4.33 4.66
CA LEU A 23 12.18 3.82 5.84
C LEU A 23 11.19 3.54 6.97
N HIS A 24 10.22 4.42 7.17
CA HIS A 24 9.19 4.26 8.17
C HIS A 24 8.38 2.96 7.96
N ALA A 25 7.94 2.71 6.73
CA ALA A 25 7.20 1.50 6.41
C ALA A 25 8.06 0.25 6.61
N ASP A 26 9.33 0.32 6.23
CA ASP A 26 10.25 -0.80 6.40
C ASP A 26 10.43 -1.16 7.87
N GLU A 27 10.55 -0.15 8.73
CA GLU A 27 10.62 -0.35 10.18
C GLU A 27 9.33 -0.98 10.73
N GLU A 28 8.17 -0.52 10.27
CA GLU A 28 6.88 -1.08 10.69
C GLU A 28 6.73 -2.55 10.27
N ILE A 29 7.16 -2.88 9.06
CA ILE A 29 7.13 -4.25 8.55
C ILE A 29 7.94 -5.16 9.48
N ALA A 30 9.16 -4.74 9.84
CA ALA A 30 10.03 -5.50 10.73
C ALA A 30 9.43 -5.63 12.14
N ASP A 31 8.88 -4.53 12.68
CA ASP A 31 8.32 -4.51 14.03
C ASP A 31 7.10 -5.44 14.17
N ASP A 32 6.32 -5.59 13.11
CA ASP A 32 5.12 -6.44 13.11
C ASP A 32 5.40 -7.87 12.63
N ASN A 33 6.66 -8.25 12.48
CA ASN A 33 7.05 -9.57 11.96
C ASN A 33 6.44 -9.88 10.58
N LEU A 34 6.29 -8.86 9.76
CA LEU A 34 5.82 -9.01 8.40
C LEU A 34 6.99 -9.04 7.43
N SER A 35 6.71 -9.39 6.19
CA SER A 35 7.66 -9.26 5.09
C SER A 35 7.06 -8.37 4.01
N ILE A 36 7.89 -7.94 3.06
CA ILE A 36 7.40 -7.17 1.92
C ILE A 36 6.37 -7.98 1.12
N PHE A 37 6.49 -9.32 1.11
CA PHE A 37 5.54 -10.18 0.42
C PHE A 37 4.16 -10.15 1.07
N ASP A 38 4.08 -9.94 2.38
CA ASP A 38 2.81 -9.74 3.08
C ASP A 38 2.14 -8.44 2.63
N VAL A 39 2.93 -7.39 2.43
CA VAL A 39 2.42 -6.11 1.96
C VAL A 39 1.93 -6.23 0.52
N GLU A 40 2.68 -6.91 -0.34
CA GLU A 40 2.25 -7.19 -1.71
C GLU A 40 0.92 -7.94 -1.71
N GLU A 41 0.81 -8.99 -0.91
CA GLU A 41 -0.42 -9.77 -0.80
C GLU A 41 -1.59 -8.90 -0.33
N CYS A 42 -1.36 -8.05 0.65
CA CYS A 42 -2.37 -7.11 1.14
C CYS A 42 -2.94 -6.25 0.00
N ILE A 43 -2.07 -5.71 -0.82
CA ILE A 43 -2.48 -4.85 -1.93
C ILE A 43 -3.19 -5.66 -3.02
N LEU A 44 -2.69 -6.87 -3.32
CA LEU A 44 -3.24 -7.71 -4.37
C LEU A 44 -4.60 -8.31 -4.01
N THR A 45 -4.87 -8.53 -2.72
CA THR A 45 -6.11 -9.17 -2.26
C THR A 45 -7.07 -8.20 -1.58
N GLY A 46 -6.61 -7.01 -1.26
CA GLY A 46 -7.37 -6.07 -0.45
C GLY A 46 -8.22 -5.10 -1.27
N GLU A 47 -8.68 -4.08 -0.58
CA GLU A 47 -9.48 -3.03 -1.20
C GLU A 47 -9.06 -1.68 -0.64
N ILE A 48 -9.26 -0.65 -1.44
CA ILE A 48 -9.05 0.72 -1.00
C ILE A 48 -10.26 1.15 -0.17
N LEU A 49 -10.01 1.52 1.09
CA LEU A 49 -11.07 1.96 2.00
C LEU A 49 -11.32 3.45 1.91
N GLU A 50 -10.29 4.23 1.65
CA GLU A 50 -10.43 5.68 1.54
C GLU A 50 -9.26 6.30 0.79
N ARG A 51 -9.50 7.48 0.28
CA ARG A 51 -8.48 8.37 -0.27
C ARG A 51 -8.29 9.52 0.70
N GLN A 52 -7.04 9.77 1.10
CA GLN A 52 -6.65 10.91 1.91
C GLN A 52 -5.88 11.88 1.03
N ARG A 53 -6.24 13.15 1.06
CA ARG A 53 -5.54 14.15 0.27
C ARG A 53 -4.63 14.97 1.18
N ASP A 54 -3.36 15.06 0.81
CA ASP A 54 -2.41 15.92 1.49
C ASP A 54 -2.64 17.37 1.05
N ARG A 55 -2.99 18.23 2.00
CA ARG A 55 -3.30 19.64 1.70
C ARG A 55 -2.10 20.42 1.21
N SER A 56 -0.88 20.07 1.67
CA SER A 56 0.32 20.81 1.31
C SER A 56 0.85 20.45 -0.07
N SER A 57 0.81 19.18 -0.44
CA SER A 57 1.34 18.70 -1.71
C SER A 57 0.26 18.48 -2.77
N GLY A 58 -1.00 18.34 -2.35
CA GLY A 58 -2.09 17.98 -3.25
C GLY A 58 -2.09 16.50 -3.63
N GLU A 59 -1.14 15.72 -3.12
CA GLU A 59 -1.03 14.29 -3.42
C GLU A 59 -2.14 13.50 -2.72
N SER A 60 -2.59 12.44 -3.38
CA SER A 60 -3.56 11.51 -2.79
C SER A 60 -2.85 10.29 -2.25
N LYS A 61 -3.26 9.88 -1.06
CA LYS A 61 -2.81 8.64 -0.43
C LYS A 61 -4.01 7.71 -0.31
N TYR A 62 -3.77 6.43 -0.45
CA TYR A 62 -4.84 5.43 -0.45
C TYR A 62 -4.59 4.44 0.67
N ARG A 63 -5.61 4.25 1.52
CA ARG A 63 -5.55 3.28 2.60
C ARG A 63 -6.15 1.96 2.08
N ILE A 64 -5.33 0.91 2.08
CA ILE A 64 -5.70 -0.40 1.56
C ILE A 64 -5.70 -1.39 2.72
N ARG A 65 -6.80 -2.12 2.87
CA ARG A 65 -6.90 -3.21 3.83
C ARG A 65 -6.97 -4.53 3.09
N GLY A 66 -6.14 -5.47 3.50
CA GLY A 66 -6.11 -6.79 2.91
C GLY A 66 -5.52 -7.81 3.87
N SER A 67 -5.05 -8.91 3.33
CA SER A 67 -4.51 -10.01 4.13
C SER A 67 -3.03 -10.22 3.85
N SER A 68 -2.29 -10.62 4.88
CA SER A 68 -0.95 -11.12 4.73
C SER A 68 -0.98 -12.51 4.09
N LEU A 69 0.19 -13.06 3.79
CA LEU A 69 0.28 -14.43 3.26
C LEU A 69 -0.30 -15.47 4.22
N ASP A 70 -0.21 -15.20 5.52
CA ASP A 70 -0.76 -16.09 6.56
C ASP A 70 -2.22 -15.81 6.88
N GLY A 71 -2.84 -14.89 6.18
CA GLY A 71 -4.25 -14.57 6.39
C GLY A 71 -4.53 -13.54 7.48
N GLU A 72 -3.51 -12.93 8.07
CA GLU A 72 -3.69 -11.86 9.03
C GLU A 72 -4.15 -10.59 8.33
N ARG A 73 -5.02 -9.83 8.98
CA ARG A 73 -5.49 -8.57 8.41
C ARG A 73 -4.48 -7.48 8.66
N ILE A 74 -4.10 -6.80 7.58
CA ILE A 74 -3.16 -5.68 7.64
C ILE A 74 -3.67 -4.52 6.79
N GLU A 75 -3.17 -3.34 7.10
CA GLU A 75 -3.43 -2.15 6.29
C GLU A 75 -2.13 -1.53 5.85
N THR A 76 -2.18 -0.91 4.68
CA THR A 76 -1.06 -0.13 4.18
C THR A 76 -1.58 1.19 3.60
N LEU A 77 -0.77 2.22 3.72
CA LEU A 77 -1.03 3.52 3.12
C LEU A 77 -0.03 3.71 1.98
N VAL A 78 -0.55 3.93 0.78
CA VAL A 78 0.30 4.05 -0.41
C VAL A 78 -0.08 5.32 -1.20
N LYS A 79 0.85 5.79 -2.02
CA LYS A 79 0.55 6.84 -3.00
C LYS A 79 1.18 6.48 -4.34
N LEU A 80 0.65 7.08 -5.40
CA LEU A 80 1.27 7.03 -6.72
C LEU A 80 2.22 8.23 -6.81
N GLY A 81 3.51 7.95 -6.83
CA GLY A 81 4.53 8.99 -6.89
C GLY A 81 4.61 9.65 -8.25
N VAL A 82 5.28 10.79 -8.32
CA VAL A 82 5.43 11.57 -9.55
C VAL A 82 6.20 10.82 -10.64
N THR A 83 7.03 9.85 -10.25
CA THR A 83 7.79 9.02 -11.20
C THR A 83 7.00 7.83 -11.71
N GLY A 84 5.75 7.68 -11.30
CA GLY A 84 4.91 6.54 -11.67
C GLY A 84 5.08 5.31 -10.80
N LYS A 85 5.94 5.37 -9.78
CA LYS A 85 6.10 4.28 -8.83
C LYS A 85 5.09 4.39 -7.70
N VAL A 86 4.68 3.24 -7.17
CA VAL A 86 3.93 3.21 -5.93
C VAL A 86 4.90 3.47 -4.78
N VAL A 87 4.51 4.31 -3.83
CA VAL A 87 5.27 4.56 -2.61
C VAL A 87 4.48 3.98 -1.44
N ILE A 88 5.05 2.99 -0.77
CA ILE A 88 4.46 2.38 0.42
C ILE A 88 4.91 3.20 1.62
N ILE A 89 3.97 3.89 2.26
CA ILE A 89 4.26 4.91 3.27
C ILE A 89 4.18 4.34 4.68
N THR A 90 3.18 3.51 4.93
CA THR A 90 2.85 2.99 6.26
C THR A 90 2.31 1.57 6.11
N VAL A 91 2.65 0.70 7.04
CA VAL A 91 2.13 -0.68 7.11
C VAL A 91 1.86 -1.00 8.58
N TYR A 92 0.71 -1.57 8.87
CA TYR A 92 0.43 -2.01 10.24
C TYR A 92 -0.53 -3.19 10.28
N ALA A 93 -0.32 -4.05 11.28
CA ALA A 93 -1.22 -5.16 11.56
C ALA A 93 -2.46 -4.66 12.30
N LEU A 94 -3.58 -5.28 12.04
CA LEU A 94 -4.85 -4.94 12.71
C LEU A 94 -5.10 -5.82 13.92
#